data_9afc64bcef1e774133119ede39825fa2
#
_entry.id   9afc64bcef1e774133119ede39825fa2
#
_cell.length_a   1.000
_cell.length_b   1.000
_cell.length_c   1.000
_cell.angle_alpha   90.00
_cell.angle_beta   90.00
_cell.angle_gamma   90.00
#
_symmetry.space_group_name_H-M   'P 1'
#
loop_
_entity.id
_entity.type
_entity.pdbx_description
1 polymer ?
#
loop_
_entity_poly.entity_id
_entity_poly.type
_entity_poly.pdbx_seq_one_letter_code
_entity_poly.pdbx_strand_id
1 'polypeptide(L)'
;MDNLNIRELKENEYKILDNFLYEAIFIPKGMKKPPREIINNEELQVYVKDFGNYKDDNCIVAELNNKIVGACWTRIMNDYGHIDDNTPSFAISLYEEYRGKGIGTKLMETMLKLLKDKGYKKTSLAVQKDNYAVKMYKKVGFKIIDENKQEYIMICDL
;
A
#
# COMPACT_ATOMS: atom_id res chain seq x y z
N MET A 1 -18.31 -10.66 0.77
CA MET A 1 -18.99 -9.38 0.97
C MET A 1 -19.75 -9.00 -0.27
N ASP A 2 -21.02 -8.79 -0.11
CA ASP A 2 -21.87 -8.35 -1.20
C ASP A 2 -21.48 -6.91 -1.58
N ASN A 3 -21.53 -6.62 -2.89
CA ASN A 3 -21.25 -5.29 -3.44
C ASN A 3 -19.78 -4.81 -3.31
N LEU A 4 -18.87 -5.71 -2.98
CA LEU A 4 -17.45 -5.36 -3.02
C LEU A 4 -16.96 -5.36 -4.47
N ASN A 5 -16.39 -4.25 -4.90
CA ASN A 5 -15.81 -4.09 -6.22
C ASN A 5 -14.36 -3.60 -6.09
N ILE A 6 -13.44 -4.28 -6.77
CA ILE A 6 -12.04 -3.84 -6.82
C ILE A 6 -11.78 -3.34 -8.24
N ARG A 7 -11.34 -2.10 -8.34
CA ARG A 7 -11.13 -1.43 -9.63
C ARG A 7 -9.95 -0.47 -9.57
N GLU A 8 -9.49 -0.05 -10.72
CA GLU A 8 -8.46 0.99 -10.79
C GLU A 8 -9.01 2.33 -10.31
N LEU A 9 -8.14 3.11 -9.66
CA LEU A 9 -8.46 4.46 -9.23
C LEU A 9 -8.50 5.37 -10.46
N LYS A 10 -9.53 6.20 -10.53
CA LYS A 10 -9.69 7.16 -11.63
C LYS A 10 -8.86 8.41 -11.37
N GLU A 11 -8.45 9.08 -12.45
CA GLU A 11 -7.63 10.28 -12.37
C GLU A 11 -8.25 11.36 -11.48
N ASN A 12 -9.54 11.57 -11.58
CA ASN A 12 -10.24 12.59 -10.78
C ASN A 12 -10.42 12.18 -9.30
N GLU A 13 -9.97 10.98 -8.94
CA GLU A 13 -10.05 10.46 -7.57
C GLU A 13 -8.70 10.45 -6.85
N TYR A 14 -7.60 10.86 -7.48
CA TYR A 14 -6.25 10.71 -6.91
C TYR A 14 -6.07 11.37 -5.55
N LYS A 15 -6.84 12.40 -5.24
CA LYS A 15 -6.78 13.07 -3.94
C LYS A 15 -7.14 12.15 -2.77
N ILE A 16 -7.90 11.09 -3.01
CA ILE A 16 -8.28 10.16 -1.95
C ILE A 16 -7.06 9.42 -1.38
N LEU A 17 -5.97 9.37 -2.14
CA LEU A 17 -4.73 8.74 -1.67
C LEU A 17 -4.17 9.44 -0.43
N ASP A 18 -4.42 10.71 -0.22
CA ASP A 18 -4.02 11.39 1.01
C ASP A 18 -4.66 10.73 2.23
N ASN A 19 -5.92 10.33 2.13
CA ASN A 19 -6.61 9.62 3.21
C ASN A 19 -5.96 8.28 3.49
N PHE A 20 -5.63 7.52 2.44
CA PHE A 20 -5.04 6.20 2.58
C PHE A 20 -3.57 6.27 2.98
N LEU A 21 -2.87 7.33 2.61
CA LEU A 21 -1.53 7.59 3.12
C LEU A 21 -1.59 7.76 4.65
N TYR A 22 -2.54 8.55 5.14
CA TYR A 22 -2.72 8.73 6.59
C TYR A 22 -3.06 7.39 7.27
N GLU A 23 -3.99 6.61 6.68
CA GLU A 23 -4.39 5.31 7.24
C GLU A 23 -3.26 4.28 7.21
N ALA A 24 -2.27 4.45 6.33
CA ALA A 24 -1.12 3.55 6.24
C ALA A 24 -0.09 3.76 7.35
N ILE A 25 -0.17 4.88 8.08
CA ILE A 25 0.78 5.15 9.17
C ILE A 25 0.56 4.15 10.30
N PHE A 26 1.63 3.42 10.64
CA PHE A 26 1.58 2.48 11.76
C PHE A 26 1.53 3.23 13.09
N ILE A 27 0.54 2.91 13.91
CA ILE A 27 0.39 3.49 15.25
C ILE A 27 0.76 2.40 16.26
N PRO A 28 1.88 2.54 16.98
CA PRO A 28 2.24 1.55 18.02
C PRO A 28 1.17 1.50 19.09
N LYS A 29 1.01 0.32 19.69
CA LYS A 29 0.03 0.08 20.73
C LYS A 29 0.20 1.09 21.87
N GLY A 30 -0.89 1.73 22.27
CA GLY A 30 -0.88 2.73 23.34
C GLY A 30 -0.51 4.14 22.91
N MET A 31 -0.15 4.33 21.65
CA MET A 31 0.17 5.65 21.11
C MET A 31 -1.07 6.30 20.51
N LYS A 32 -1.11 7.63 20.54
CA LYS A 32 -2.18 8.41 19.90
C LYS A 32 -1.91 8.54 18.41
N LYS A 33 -2.99 8.67 17.63
CA LYS A 33 -2.88 8.97 16.21
C LYS A 33 -2.22 10.34 16.04
N PRO A 34 -1.27 10.47 15.09
CA PRO A 34 -0.68 11.78 14.81
C PRO A 34 -1.70 12.71 14.16
N PRO A 35 -1.48 14.03 14.20
CA PRO A 35 -2.34 14.97 13.47
C PRO A 35 -2.28 14.72 11.98
N ARG A 36 -3.37 15.04 11.29
CA ARG A 36 -3.50 14.81 9.83
C ARG A 36 -2.37 15.45 9.02
N GLU A 37 -1.87 16.60 9.48
CA GLU A 37 -0.80 17.33 8.80
C GLU A 37 0.51 16.56 8.66
N ILE A 38 0.67 15.46 9.40
CA ILE A 38 1.88 14.63 9.28
C ILE A 38 2.10 14.14 7.86
N ILE A 39 1.03 13.94 7.09
CA ILE A 39 1.15 13.48 5.70
C ILE A 39 1.86 14.48 4.79
N ASN A 40 1.98 15.74 5.22
CA ASN A 40 2.68 16.78 4.45
C ASN A 40 4.20 16.65 4.54
N ASN A 41 4.73 15.80 5.41
CA ASN A 41 6.17 15.53 5.47
C ASN A 41 6.65 14.91 4.16
N GLU A 42 7.82 15.34 3.68
CA GLU A 42 8.38 14.86 2.39
C GLU A 42 8.51 13.35 2.33
N GLU A 43 8.95 12.72 3.40
CA GLU A 43 9.12 11.26 3.48
C GLU A 43 7.82 10.49 3.33
N LEU A 44 6.68 11.13 3.62
CA LEU A 44 5.36 10.53 3.41
C LEU A 44 4.79 10.94 2.06
N GLN A 45 4.99 12.20 1.64
CA GLN A 45 4.47 12.67 0.36
C GLN A 45 5.06 11.91 -0.84
N VAL A 46 6.24 11.34 -0.71
CA VAL A 46 6.86 10.53 -1.78
C VAL A 46 5.94 9.41 -2.27
N TYR A 47 5.06 8.92 -1.39
CA TYR A 47 4.12 7.84 -1.74
C TYR A 47 2.99 8.29 -2.65
N VAL A 48 2.62 9.56 -2.63
CA VAL A 48 1.40 10.04 -3.31
C VAL A 48 1.59 11.29 -4.17
N LYS A 49 2.71 12.01 -4.03
CA LYS A 49 2.93 13.27 -4.73
C LYS A 49 2.88 13.08 -6.23
N ASP A 50 2.06 13.91 -6.91
CA ASP A 50 1.91 13.86 -8.36
C ASP A 50 1.52 12.47 -8.90
N PHE A 51 0.74 11.74 -8.11
CA PHE A 51 0.36 10.38 -8.46
C PHE A 51 -0.35 10.34 -9.81
N GLY A 52 0.04 9.36 -10.63
CA GLY A 52 -0.49 9.18 -11.97
C GLY A 52 0.41 9.77 -13.06
N ASN A 53 1.37 10.62 -12.69
CA ASN A 53 2.27 11.26 -13.67
C ASN A 53 3.44 10.38 -14.10
N TYR A 54 3.68 9.27 -13.42
CA TYR A 54 4.80 8.38 -13.70
C TYR A 54 4.28 7.04 -14.24
N LYS A 55 5.01 6.48 -15.21
CA LYS A 55 4.58 5.26 -15.90
C LYS A 55 4.38 4.04 -14.99
N ASP A 56 5.10 4.02 -13.85
CA ASP A 56 5.04 2.90 -12.91
C ASP A 56 4.03 3.12 -11.77
N ASP A 57 3.26 4.20 -11.83
CA ASP A 57 2.21 4.46 -10.86
C ASP A 57 0.99 3.59 -11.16
N ASN A 58 0.59 2.76 -10.20
CA ASN A 58 -0.59 1.91 -10.30
C ASN A 58 -1.38 2.01 -9.00
N CYS A 59 -2.67 2.12 -9.08
CA CYS A 59 -3.53 2.11 -7.90
C CYS A 59 -4.83 1.39 -8.18
N ILE A 60 -5.19 0.49 -7.27
CA ILE A 60 -6.53 -0.12 -7.25
C ILE A 60 -7.17 0.20 -5.91
N VAL A 61 -8.48 0.26 -5.92
CA VAL A 61 -9.27 0.58 -4.73
C VAL A 61 -10.33 -0.48 -4.51
N ALA A 62 -10.68 -0.67 -3.26
CA ALA A 62 -11.85 -1.45 -2.87
C ALA A 62 -13.01 -0.51 -2.67
N GLU A 63 -14.09 -0.75 -3.41
CA GLU A 63 -15.31 0.01 -3.34
C GLU A 63 -16.41 -0.88 -2.77
N LEU A 64 -17.04 -0.42 -1.71
CA LEU A 64 -18.12 -1.15 -1.04
C LEU A 64 -19.33 -0.24 -0.97
N ASN A 65 -20.43 -0.67 -1.59
CA ASN A 65 -21.66 0.14 -1.65
C ASN A 65 -21.40 1.56 -2.18
N ASN A 66 -20.61 1.66 -3.26
CA ASN A 66 -20.25 2.92 -3.93
C ASN A 66 -19.34 3.84 -3.11
N LYS A 67 -18.73 3.33 -2.03
CA LYS A 67 -17.76 4.09 -1.23
C LYS A 67 -16.40 3.42 -1.32
N ILE A 68 -15.35 4.20 -1.61
CA ILE A 68 -13.97 3.70 -1.59
C ILE A 68 -13.56 3.53 -0.13
N VAL A 69 -13.20 2.30 0.26
CA VAL A 69 -12.89 1.94 1.66
C VAL A 69 -11.46 1.49 1.87
N GLY A 70 -10.71 1.27 0.80
CA GLY A 70 -9.31 0.89 0.86
C GLY A 70 -8.61 1.12 -0.46
N ALA A 71 -7.29 1.20 -0.40
CA ALA A 71 -6.46 1.39 -1.59
C ALA A 71 -5.18 0.59 -1.48
N CYS A 72 -4.71 0.09 -2.63
CA CYS A 72 -3.41 -0.53 -2.77
C CYS A 72 -2.75 0.14 -3.97
N TRP A 73 -1.54 0.66 -3.78
CA TRP A 73 -0.87 1.38 -4.86
C TRP A 73 0.62 1.06 -4.89
N THR A 74 1.20 1.26 -6.05
CA THR A 74 2.61 1.00 -6.27
C THR A 74 3.19 2.12 -7.11
N ARG A 75 4.46 2.41 -6.87
CA ARG A 75 5.23 3.35 -7.68
C ARG A 75 6.72 3.12 -7.45
N ILE A 76 7.52 3.57 -8.39
CA ILE A 76 8.96 3.60 -8.20
C ILE A 76 9.28 4.90 -7.47
N MET A 77 9.78 4.77 -6.24
CA MET A 77 10.06 5.93 -5.39
C MET A 77 11.26 5.62 -4.49
N ASN A 78 11.92 6.67 -4.06
CA ASN A 78 13.11 6.56 -3.21
C ASN A 78 12.70 6.52 -1.74
N ASP A 79 12.14 5.39 -1.31
CA ASP A 79 11.77 5.13 0.08
C ASP A 79 12.70 4.06 0.68
N TYR A 80 12.52 3.75 1.96
CA TYR A 80 13.34 2.72 2.60
C TYR A 80 13.18 1.35 1.95
N GLY A 81 11.99 1.04 1.43
CA GLY A 81 11.70 -0.22 0.74
C GLY A 81 12.19 -0.28 -0.71
N HIS A 82 12.83 0.78 -1.21
CA HIS A 82 13.32 0.82 -2.59
C HIS A 82 14.46 -0.19 -2.80
N ILE A 83 14.32 -1.03 -3.82
CA ILE A 83 15.32 -2.05 -4.19
C ILE A 83 16.06 -1.61 -5.44
N ASP A 84 15.35 -1.32 -6.52
CA ASP A 84 15.91 -0.87 -7.79
C ASP A 84 14.80 -0.17 -8.61
N ASP A 85 15.17 0.36 -9.76
CA ASP A 85 14.27 1.14 -10.60
C ASP A 85 13.27 0.31 -11.41
N ASN A 86 13.33 -1.02 -11.28
CA ASN A 86 12.41 -1.94 -11.95
C ASN A 86 11.43 -2.61 -10.96
N THR A 87 11.57 -2.31 -9.68
CA THR A 87 10.78 -2.93 -8.62
C THR A 87 9.93 -1.86 -7.94
N PRO A 88 8.62 -1.79 -8.24
CA PRO A 88 7.77 -0.79 -7.59
C PRO A 88 7.63 -1.08 -6.09
N SER A 89 7.55 -0.02 -5.33
CA SER A 89 7.24 -0.09 -3.90
C SER A 89 5.74 -0.20 -3.72
N PHE A 90 5.33 -1.05 -2.79
CA PHE A 90 3.95 -1.49 -2.58
C PHE A 90 3.41 -0.88 -1.30
N ALA A 91 2.23 -0.28 -1.36
CA ALA A 91 1.55 0.30 -0.21
C ALA A 91 0.08 -0.11 -0.20
N ILE A 92 -0.49 -0.28 0.99
CA ILE A 92 -1.89 -0.64 1.14
C ILE A 92 -2.42 -0.08 2.46
N SER A 93 -3.65 0.39 2.45
CA SER A 93 -4.37 0.69 3.68
C SER A 93 -5.88 0.64 3.45
N LEU A 94 -6.60 0.52 4.57
CA LEU A 94 -8.07 0.58 4.59
C LEU A 94 -8.48 1.50 5.73
N TYR A 95 -9.66 2.10 5.61
CA TYR A 95 -10.27 2.75 6.76
C TYR A 95 -10.46 1.72 7.88
N GLU A 96 -10.27 2.15 9.12
CA GLU A 96 -10.21 1.27 10.29
C GLU A 96 -11.41 0.33 10.40
N GLU A 97 -12.62 0.84 10.17
CA GLU A 97 -13.85 0.06 10.30
C GLU A 97 -13.99 -1.06 9.26
N TYR A 98 -13.15 -1.06 8.22
CA TYR A 98 -13.19 -2.09 7.17
C TYR A 98 -12.04 -3.11 7.27
N ARG A 99 -11.20 -2.97 8.29
CA ARG A 99 -10.08 -3.89 8.53
C ARG A 99 -10.58 -5.22 9.12
N GLY A 100 -9.79 -6.28 8.91
CA GLY A 100 -10.08 -7.60 9.47
C GLY A 100 -11.23 -8.35 8.79
N LYS A 101 -11.61 -7.97 7.58
CA LYS A 101 -12.73 -8.56 6.84
C LYS A 101 -12.31 -9.23 5.52
N GLY A 102 -11.00 -9.33 5.28
CA GLY A 102 -10.49 -9.97 4.08
C GLY A 102 -10.36 -9.04 2.86
N ILE A 103 -10.76 -7.78 2.98
CA ILE A 103 -10.68 -6.81 1.87
C ILE A 103 -9.22 -6.54 1.49
N GLY A 104 -8.35 -6.36 2.50
CA GLY A 104 -6.93 -6.11 2.28
C GLY A 104 -6.25 -7.24 1.51
N THR A 105 -6.56 -8.49 1.86
CA THR A 105 -6.01 -9.65 1.15
C THR A 105 -6.42 -9.64 -0.32
N LYS A 106 -7.68 -9.35 -0.61
CA LYS A 106 -8.17 -9.25 -2.00
C LYS A 106 -7.49 -8.13 -2.77
N LEU A 107 -7.30 -6.96 -2.14
CA LEU A 107 -6.57 -5.85 -2.75
C LEU A 107 -5.15 -6.25 -3.08
N MET A 108 -4.45 -6.89 -2.14
CA MET A 108 -3.06 -7.32 -2.35
C MET A 108 -2.95 -8.33 -3.48
N GLU A 109 -3.78 -9.36 -3.47
CA GLU A 109 -3.77 -10.39 -4.51
C GLU A 109 -4.07 -9.81 -5.89
N THR A 110 -5.03 -8.88 -5.96
CA THR A 110 -5.40 -8.22 -7.21
C THR A 110 -4.25 -7.36 -7.74
N MET A 111 -3.58 -6.60 -6.86
CA MET A 111 -2.43 -5.79 -7.25
C MET A 111 -1.27 -6.65 -7.73
N LEU A 112 -0.97 -7.74 -7.02
CA LEU A 112 0.11 -8.64 -7.42
C LEU A 112 -0.15 -9.22 -8.81
N LYS A 113 -1.39 -9.61 -9.10
CA LYS A 113 -1.76 -10.09 -10.42
C LYS A 113 -1.61 -9.02 -11.50
N LEU A 114 -2.06 -7.80 -11.19
CA LEU A 114 -1.96 -6.67 -12.11
C LEU A 114 -0.49 -6.37 -12.45
N LEU A 115 0.38 -6.35 -11.45
CA LEU A 115 1.82 -6.12 -11.67
C LEU A 115 2.44 -7.23 -12.50
N LYS A 116 2.09 -8.48 -12.23
CA LYS A 116 2.56 -9.62 -13.02
C LYS A 116 2.12 -9.50 -14.47
N ASP A 117 0.85 -9.18 -14.70
CA ASP A 117 0.29 -9.03 -16.05
C ASP A 117 0.96 -7.87 -16.81
N LYS A 118 1.43 -6.84 -16.10
CA LYS A 118 2.17 -5.72 -16.70
C LYS A 118 3.65 -6.02 -16.94
N GLY A 119 4.12 -7.20 -16.52
CA GLY A 119 5.50 -7.64 -16.78
C GLY A 119 6.50 -7.32 -15.69
N TYR A 120 6.08 -6.82 -14.56
CA TYR A 120 6.99 -6.62 -13.42
C TYR A 120 7.43 -7.97 -12.86
N LYS A 121 8.69 -8.04 -12.42
CA LYS A 121 9.28 -9.29 -11.90
C LYS A 121 9.10 -9.43 -10.40
N LYS A 122 9.01 -8.32 -9.68
CA LYS A 122 8.86 -8.30 -8.23
C LYS A 122 8.36 -6.95 -7.77
N THR A 123 7.88 -6.91 -6.52
CA THR A 123 7.50 -5.69 -5.83
C THR A 123 8.03 -5.75 -4.40
N SER A 124 8.28 -4.60 -3.79
CA SER A 124 8.88 -4.52 -2.45
C SER A 124 8.08 -3.59 -1.56
N LEU A 125 8.32 -3.73 -0.26
CA LEU A 125 7.73 -2.82 0.73
C LEU A 125 8.63 -2.75 1.96
N ALA A 126 8.42 -1.71 2.77
CA ALA A 126 8.97 -1.60 4.11
C ALA A 126 7.79 -1.65 5.09
N VAL A 127 7.95 -2.35 6.20
CA VAL A 127 6.88 -2.49 7.18
C VAL A 127 7.46 -2.55 8.60
N GLN A 128 6.79 -1.90 9.55
CA GLN A 128 7.17 -1.97 10.96
C GLN A 128 7.06 -3.42 11.44
N LYS A 129 8.08 -3.88 12.17
CA LYS A 129 8.14 -5.27 12.67
C LYS A 129 6.94 -5.63 13.55
N ASP A 130 6.43 -4.66 14.30
CA ASP A 130 5.30 -4.85 15.20
C ASP A 130 3.94 -4.75 14.51
N ASN A 131 3.92 -4.44 13.23
CA ASN A 131 2.69 -4.33 12.47
C ASN A 131 2.15 -5.73 12.13
N TYR A 132 0.90 -6.01 12.51
CA TYR A 132 0.29 -7.31 12.20
C TYR A 132 0.21 -7.59 10.70
N ALA A 133 0.28 -6.56 9.86
CA ALA A 133 0.26 -6.71 8.40
C ALA A 133 1.42 -7.56 7.87
N VAL A 134 2.52 -7.71 8.64
CA VAL A 134 3.63 -8.61 8.27
C VAL A 134 3.10 -10.01 7.96
N LYS A 135 2.18 -10.52 8.77
CA LYS A 135 1.58 -11.85 8.56
C LYS A 135 0.78 -11.90 7.26
N MET A 136 0.05 -10.84 6.97
CA MET A 136 -0.75 -10.74 5.75
C MET A 136 0.16 -10.70 4.52
N TYR A 137 1.23 -9.93 4.57
CA TYR A 137 2.21 -9.88 3.49
C TYR A 137 2.84 -11.25 3.23
N LYS A 138 3.26 -11.94 4.28
CA LYS A 138 3.81 -13.31 4.14
C LYS A 138 2.80 -14.26 3.50
N LYS A 139 1.54 -14.15 3.89
CA LYS A 139 0.47 -15.00 3.38
C LYS A 139 0.26 -14.87 1.87
N VAL A 140 0.43 -13.66 1.33
CA VAL A 140 0.25 -13.44 -0.12
C VAL A 140 1.54 -13.62 -0.92
N GLY A 141 2.67 -13.92 -0.26
CA GLY A 141 3.91 -14.28 -0.97
C GLY A 141 5.10 -13.39 -0.73
N PHE A 142 4.98 -12.37 0.12
CA PHE A 142 6.13 -11.55 0.48
C PHE A 142 7.05 -12.28 1.46
N LYS A 143 8.34 -12.06 1.31
CA LYS A 143 9.36 -12.60 2.22
C LYS A 143 10.29 -11.48 2.68
N ILE A 144 10.82 -11.62 3.88
CA ILE A 144 11.76 -10.66 4.45
C ILE A 144 13.13 -10.87 3.79
N ILE A 145 13.71 -9.78 3.28
CA ILE A 145 15.05 -9.81 2.68
C ILE A 145 16.07 -8.97 3.44
N ASP A 146 15.60 -8.02 4.25
CA ASP A 146 16.48 -7.15 5.03
C ASP A 146 15.69 -6.56 6.19
N GLU A 147 16.42 -5.96 7.15
CA GLU A 147 15.78 -5.32 8.29
C GLU A 147 16.70 -4.30 8.95
N ASN A 148 16.07 -3.34 9.64
CA ASN A 148 16.75 -2.50 10.62
C ASN A 148 16.14 -2.77 12.00
N LYS A 149 16.34 -1.89 12.99
CA LYS A 149 15.80 -2.11 14.33
C LYS A 149 14.27 -2.15 14.36
N GLN A 150 13.61 -1.40 13.48
CA GLN A 150 12.17 -1.15 13.55
C GLN A 150 11.40 -1.76 12.39
N GLU A 151 12.02 -1.95 11.23
CA GLU A 151 11.34 -2.32 10.00
C GLU A 151 11.95 -3.51 9.29
N TYR A 152 11.11 -4.25 8.57
CA TYR A 152 11.52 -5.23 7.58
C TYR A 152 11.42 -4.62 6.19
N ILE A 153 12.33 -5.02 5.30
CA ILE A 153 12.14 -4.88 3.87
C ILE A 153 11.69 -6.23 3.35
N MET A 154 10.57 -6.26 2.64
CA MET A 154 9.99 -7.48 2.10
C MET A 154 9.88 -7.39 0.59
N ILE A 155 9.96 -8.53 -0.06
CA ILE A 155 9.87 -8.66 -1.52
C ILE A 155 8.86 -9.76 -1.86
N CYS A 156 8.10 -9.54 -2.93
CA CYS A 156 7.26 -10.57 -3.53
C CYS A 156 7.69 -10.76 -4.98
N ASP A 157 8.03 -12.00 -5.33
CA ASP A 157 8.32 -12.38 -6.72
C ASP A 157 6.99 -12.58 -7.46
N LEU A 158 6.93 -12.11 -8.70
CA LEU A 158 5.69 -12.10 -9.49
C LEU A 158 5.68 -13.15 -10.63
#